data_04d2efcdcf51beb466bf81352751650d
#
_entry.id   04d2efcdcf51beb466bf81352751650d
#
_cell.length_a   1.000
_cell.length_b   1.000
_cell.length_c   1.000
_cell.angle_alpha   90.00
_cell.angle_beta   90.00
_cell.angle_gamma   90.00
#
_symmetry.space_group_name_H-M   'P 1'
#
loop_
_entity.id
_entity.type
_entity.pdbx_description
1 polymer ?
#
loop_
_entity_poly.entity_id
_entity_poly.type
_entity_poly.pdbx_seq_one_letter_code
_entity_poly.pdbx_strand_id
1 'polypeptide(L)'
;TALRNQGEAIIPEDDRLVTENLFVTITNANFDDDALQARIRATLERNAALRSRLDGAGLSAAARWDGSGDWDDKAQAVGILSTADEDIRSLRELITYGLKGMAAYNHHVNAYGKSAPGVDAFLQAALAKTLDDSLTAEELTALALETGKYGVDVMAALDEANTSAYGHPEVTRVNLGVRDNPAILVSGHDLHDLEQ
;
A
#
# COMPACT_ATOMS: atom_id res chain seq x y z
N THR A 1 -1.83 -13.22 -2.05
CA THR A 1 -1.03 -13.90 -3.08
C THR A 1 -1.36 -15.38 -3.17
N ALA A 2 -1.25 -16.19 -2.07
CA ALA A 2 -1.46 -17.65 -2.14
C ALA A 2 -2.83 -18.03 -2.72
N LEU A 3 -3.92 -17.39 -2.29
CA LEU A 3 -5.26 -17.63 -2.85
C LEU A 3 -5.34 -17.29 -4.34
N ARG A 4 -4.75 -16.17 -4.80
CA ARG A 4 -4.68 -15.86 -6.23
C ARG A 4 -3.93 -16.92 -7.03
N ASN A 5 -2.85 -17.46 -6.48
CA ASN A 5 -2.08 -18.52 -7.13
C ASN A 5 -2.89 -19.83 -7.25
N GLN A 6 -3.89 -20.05 -6.40
CA GLN A 6 -4.83 -21.17 -6.48
C GLN A 6 -6.04 -20.86 -7.39
N GLY A 7 -6.10 -19.68 -8.00
CA GLY A 7 -7.24 -19.25 -8.83
C GLY A 7 -8.47 -18.79 -8.04
N GLU A 8 -8.32 -18.58 -6.73
CA GLU A 8 -9.39 -18.09 -5.88
C GLU A 8 -9.66 -16.59 -6.11
N ALA A 9 -10.93 -16.23 -6.11
CA ALA A 9 -11.34 -14.83 -6.19
C ALA A 9 -10.99 -14.09 -4.89
N ILE A 10 -10.40 -12.90 -5.06
CA ILE A 10 -10.14 -11.96 -3.98
C ILE A 10 -11.18 -10.85 -4.08
N ILE A 11 -11.82 -10.53 -2.98
CA ILE A 11 -12.79 -9.44 -2.94
C ILE A 11 -12.05 -8.08 -2.87
N PRO A 12 -12.63 -7.00 -3.44
CA PRO A 12 -11.99 -5.69 -3.46
C PRO A 12 -11.61 -5.16 -2.07
N GLU A 13 -12.35 -5.51 -1.04
CA GLU A 13 -12.08 -5.11 0.34
C GLU A 13 -10.76 -5.67 0.87
N ASP A 14 -10.35 -6.87 0.44
CA ASP A 14 -9.06 -7.45 0.81
C ASP A 14 -7.90 -6.71 0.13
N ASP A 15 -8.09 -6.27 -1.10
CA ASP A 15 -7.10 -5.48 -1.83
C ASP A 15 -6.96 -4.10 -1.19
N ARG A 16 -8.08 -3.45 -0.88
CA ARG A 16 -8.09 -2.17 -0.18
C ARG A 16 -7.43 -2.25 1.19
N LEU A 17 -7.69 -3.30 1.96
CA LEU A 17 -7.05 -3.48 3.27
C LEU A 17 -5.53 -3.44 3.19
N VAL A 18 -4.92 -4.08 2.19
CA VAL A 18 -3.46 -4.07 2.02
C VAL A 18 -2.97 -2.68 1.61
N THR A 19 -3.66 -2.03 0.66
CA THR A 19 -3.37 -0.66 0.24
C THR A 19 -3.41 0.31 1.42
N GLU A 20 -4.50 0.29 2.21
CA GLU A 20 -4.68 1.15 3.38
C GLU A 20 -3.62 0.90 4.46
N ASN A 21 -3.26 -0.36 4.71
CA ASN A 21 -2.24 -0.71 5.68
C ASN A 21 -0.84 -0.21 5.28
N LEU A 22 -0.52 -0.22 4.00
CA LEU A 22 0.73 0.36 3.50
C LEU A 22 0.70 1.89 3.56
N PHE A 23 -0.40 2.49 3.11
CA PHE A 23 -0.55 3.94 3.06
C PHE A 23 -0.49 4.57 4.46
N VAL A 24 -1.17 4.01 5.46
CA VAL A 24 -1.16 4.55 6.83
C VAL A 24 0.25 4.66 7.41
N THR A 25 1.18 3.79 7.02
CA THR A 25 2.57 3.82 7.52
C THR A 25 3.37 5.03 7.05
N ILE A 26 2.87 5.82 6.11
CA ILE A 26 3.48 7.06 5.58
C ILE A 26 2.59 8.29 5.81
N THR A 27 1.54 8.17 6.61
CA THR A 27 0.64 9.27 7.01
C THR A 27 0.83 9.62 8.47
N ASN A 28 0.12 10.65 8.94
CA ASN A 28 0.15 11.06 10.35
C ASN A 28 -0.36 9.99 11.31
N ALA A 29 -1.19 9.05 10.87
CA ALA A 29 -1.63 7.91 11.68
C ALA A 29 -0.47 6.98 12.10
N ASN A 30 0.70 7.10 11.45
CA ASN A 30 1.92 6.39 11.85
C ASN A 30 2.45 6.80 13.25
N PHE A 31 1.96 7.89 13.80
CA PHE A 31 2.28 8.36 15.16
C PHE A 31 1.19 8.02 16.19
N ASP A 32 0.18 7.26 15.80
CA ASP A 32 -0.93 6.81 16.64
C ASP A 32 -0.84 5.30 16.87
N ASP A 33 -0.29 4.91 18.01
CA ASP A 33 -0.07 3.51 18.37
C ASP A 33 -1.38 2.72 18.46
N ASP A 34 -2.46 3.32 18.96
CA ASP A 34 -3.75 2.67 19.09
C ASP A 34 -4.38 2.40 17.71
N ALA A 35 -4.26 3.35 16.80
CA ALA A 35 -4.71 3.19 15.41
C ALA A 35 -3.94 2.08 14.69
N LEU A 36 -2.61 2.03 14.85
CA LEU A 36 -1.77 0.98 14.26
C LEU A 36 -2.11 -0.39 14.84
N GLN A 37 -2.26 -0.51 16.16
CA GLN A 37 -2.63 -1.76 16.81
C GLN A 37 -4.01 -2.24 16.36
N ALA A 38 -4.99 -1.34 16.22
CA ALA A 38 -6.31 -1.69 15.71
C ALA A 38 -6.25 -2.25 14.29
N ARG A 39 -5.44 -1.64 13.41
CA ARG A 39 -5.21 -2.13 12.04
C ARG A 39 -4.51 -3.49 12.01
N ILE A 40 -3.54 -3.72 12.88
CA ILE A 40 -2.88 -5.04 12.99
C ILE A 40 -3.91 -6.09 13.39
N ARG A 41 -4.76 -5.85 14.40
CA ARG A 41 -5.80 -6.79 14.83
C ARG A 41 -6.78 -7.10 13.70
N ALA A 42 -7.30 -6.09 13.01
CA ALA A 42 -8.20 -6.27 11.87
C ALA A 42 -7.53 -7.09 10.74
N THR A 43 -6.25 -6.84 10.49
CA THR A 43 -5.47 -7.60 9.49
C THR A 43 -5.31 -9.05 9.89
N LEU A 44 -5.06 -9.35 11.18
CA LEU A 44 -4.93 -10.71 11.70
C LEU A 44 -6.25 -11.48 11.62
N GLU A 45 -7.37 -10.85 11.97
CA GLU A 45 -8.71 -11.43 11.82
C GLU A 45 -8.99 -11.79 10.35
N ARG A 46 -8.72 -10.85 9.45
CA ARG A 46 -8.91 -11.10 8.02
C ARG A 46 -7.98 -12.18 7.49
N ASN A 47 -6.71 -12.17 7.91
CA ASN A 47 -5.74 -13.20 7.55
C ASN A 47 -6.20 -14.59 8.02
N ALA A 48 -6.75 -14.72 9.23
CA ALA A 48 -7.29 -15.98 9.73
C ALA A 48 -8.45 -16.50 8.85
N ALA A 49 -9.37 -15.61 8.46
CA ALA A 49 -10.48 -15.95 7.56
C ALA A 49 -9.99 -16.37 6.16
N LEU A 50 -8.97 -15.69 5.62
CA LEU A 50 -8.40 -16.05 4.31
C LEU A 50 -7.60 -17.36 4.37
N ARG A 51 -6.87 -17.61 5.46
CA ARG A 51 -6.14 -18.87 5.66
C ARG A 51 -7.07 -20.08 5.72
N SER A 52 -8.27 -19.96 6.27
CA SER A 52 -9.22 -21.07 6.30
C SER A 52 -9.68 -21.55 4.92
N ARG A 53 -9.44 -20.75 3.87
CA ARG A 53 -9.74 -21.08 2.47
C ARG A 53 -8.57 -21.77 1.76
N LEU A 54 -7.42 -21.87 2.40
CA LEU A 54 -6.22 -22.48 1.83
C LEU A 54 -6.03 -23.91 2.33
N ASP A 55 -5.54 -24.79 1.48
CA ASP A 55 -5.22 -26.19 1.81
C ASP A 55 -3.99 -26.35 2.75
N GLY A 56 -3.57 -25.29 3.41
CA GLY A 56 -2.66 -25.29 4.56
C GLY A 56 -1.17 -25.52 4.28
N ALA A 57 -0.76 -25.91 3.07
CA ALA A 57 0.63 -26.18 2.73
C ALA A 57 1.35 -24.92 2.19
N GLY A 58 2.55 -24.67 2.67
CA GLY A 58 3.47 -23.69 2.05
C GLY A 58 3.30 -22.23 2.48
N LEU A 59 2.57 -21.93 3.55
CA LEU A 59 2.45 -20.54 4.04
C LEU A 59 3.75 -20.08 4.72
N SER A 60 4.16 -18.84 4.43
CA SER A 60 5.28 -18.18 5.11
C SER A 60 5.02 -17.97 6.60
N ALA A 61 6.09 -17.76 7.38
CA ALA A 61 5.98 -17.43 8.80
C ALA A 61 5.13 -16.18 9.05
N ALA A 62 5.25 -15.16 8.20
CA ALA A 62 4.44 -13.94 8.26
C ALA A 62 2.94 -14.24 8.07
N ALA A 63 2.57 -15.10 7.11
CA ALA A 63 1.18 -15.48 6.88
C ALA A 63 0.59 -16.33 8.01
N ARG A 64 1.44 -17.01 8.79
CA ARG A 64 1.01 -17.86 9.92
C ARG A 64 0.92 -17.14 11.25
N TRP A 65 1.54 -15.97 11.37
CA TRP A 65 1.50 -15.21 12.62
C TRP A 65 0.06 -14.81 12.96
N ASP A 66 -0.32 -15.05 14.22
CA ASP A 66 -1.67 -14.86 14.76
C ASP A 66 -1.77 -13.73 15.78
N GLY A 67 -0.69 -12.95 15.95
CA GLY A 67 -0.61 -11.86 16.91
C GLY A 67 -0.19 -12.31 18.31
N SER A 68 0.14 -13.58 18.50
CA SER A 68 0.66 -14.08 19.77
C SER A 68 2.08 -13.60 20.06
N GLY A 69 2.42 -13.54 21.35
CA GLY A 69 3.70 -13.07 21.84
C GLY A 69 3.76 -11.56 22.07
N ASP A 70 4.94 -11.09 22.44
CA ASP A 70 5.22 -9.66 22.60
C ASP A 70 5.39 -8.99 21.23
N TRP A 71 4.71 -7.86 21.01
CA TRP A 71 4.71 -7.18 19.72
C TRP A 71 5.98 -6.36 19.49
N ASP A 72 6.63 -5.87 20.53
CA ASP A 72 7.90 -5.17 20.42
C ASP A 72 9.03 -6.15 20.04
N ASP A 73 9.06 -7.32 20.66
CA ASP A 73 9.95 -8.41 20.27
C ASP A 73 9.70 -8.83 18.82
N LYS A 74 8.42 -8.92 18.42
CA LYS A 74 8.07 -9.24 17.04
C LYS A 74 8.53 -8.17 16.07
N ALA A 75 8.35 -6.89 16.38
CA ALA A 75 8.78 -5.77 15.55
C ALA A 75 10.31 -5.79 15.36
N GLN A 76 11.08 -6.06 16.40
CA GLN A 76 12.54 -6.20 16.30
C GLN A 76 12.93 -7.38 15.41
N ALA A 77 12.27 -8.53 15.55
CA ALA A 77 12.58 -9.73 14.79
C ALA A 77 12.29 -9.62 13.28
N VAL A 78 11.36 -8.74 12.87
CA VAL A 78 10.98 -8.50 11.46
C VAL A 78 11.43 -7.13 10.96
N GLY A 79 12.12 -6.36 11.77
CA GLY A 79 12.61 -5.02 11.43
C GLY A 79 13.65 -5.03 10.33
N ILE A 80 13.92 -3.85 9.79
CA ILE A 80 14.87 -3.65 8.66
C ILE A 80 16.21 -4.33 8.91
N LEU A 81 16.74 -4.23 10.11
CA LEU A 81 18.04 -4.78 10.48
C LEU A 81 18.07 -6.31 10.66
N SER A 82 16.93 -6.99 10.57
CA SER A 82 16.89 -8.46 10.60
C SER A 82 17.53 -9.11 9.37
N THR A 83 17.61 -8.38 8.25
CA THR A 83 18.36 -8.80 7.06
C THR A 83 19.83 -8.37 7.20
N ALA A 84 20.73 -9.34 7.38
CA ALA A 84 22.14 -9.08 7.65
C ALA A 84 22.90 -8.53 6.42
N ASP A 85 22.60 -9.06 5.22
CA ASP A 85 23.22 -8.58 3.98
C ASP A 85 22.70 -7.19 3.64
N GLU A 86 23.61 -6.24 3.50
CA GLU A 86 23.28 -4.82 3.30
C GLU A 86 22.68 -4.54 1.93
N ASP A 87 23.13 -5.21 0.89
CA ASP A 87 22.63 -5.02 -0.46
C ASP A 87 21.21 -5.58 -0.59
N ILE A 88 20.98 -6.79 -0.07
CA ILE A 88 19.65 -7.41 -0.01
C ILE A 88 18.69 -6.55 0.82
N ARG A 89 19.12 -6.08 1.99
CA ARG A 89 18.35 -5.19 2.85
C ARG A 89 17.95 -3.93 2.14
N SER A 90 18.90 -3.24 1.50
CA SER A 90 18.67 -1.98 0.80
C SER A 90 17.67 -2.15 -0.37
N LEU A 91 17.79 -3.23 -1.12
CA LEU A 91 16.86 -3.53 -2.22
C LEU A 91 15.45 -3.85 -1.70
N ARG A 92 15.33 -4.63 -0.62
CA ARG A 92 14.03 -4.91 0.01
C ARG A 92 13.35 -3.64 0.50
N GLU A 93 14.10 -2.73 1.12
CA GLU A 93 13.56 -1.46 1.58
C GLU A 93 13.19 -0.53 0.41
N LEU A 94 14.01 -0.46 -0.64
CA LEU A 94 13.67 0.29 -1.84
C LEU A 94 12.34 -0.17 -2.45
N ILE A 95 12.14 -1.48 -2.57
CA ILE A 95 10.89 -2.07 -3.05
C ILE A 95 9.75 -1.70 -2.09
N THR A 96 9.93 -1.89 -0.80
CA THR A 96 8.90 -1.63 0.22
C THR A 96 8.44 -0.17 0.19
N TYR A 97 9.37 0.78 0.11
CA TYR A 97 9.02 2.20 -0.02
C TYR A 97 8.36 2.53 -1.36
N GLY A 98 8.79 1.89 -2.45
CA GLY A 98 8.10 1.99 -3.74
C GLY A 98 6.65 1.51 -3.66
N LEU A 99 6.41 0.38 -3.00
CA LEU A 99 5.06 -0.17 -2.77
C LEU A 99 4.20 0.75 -1.87
N LYS A 100 4.78 1.38 -0.85
CA LYS A 100 4.08 2.39 -0.03
C LYS A 100 3.67 3.61 -0.86
N GLY A 101 4.55 4.08 -1.74
CA GLY A 101 4.22 5.17 -2.69
C GLY A 101 3.09 4.77 -3.65
N MET A 102 3.15 3.56 -4.21
CA MET A 102 2.05 3.03 -5.03
C MET A 102 0.74 2.94 -4.25
N ALA A 103 0.79 2.51 -2.99
CA ALA A 103 -0.38 2.41 -2.12
C ALA A 103 -1.02 3.79 -1.87
N ALA A 104 -0.23 4.86 -1.77
CA ALA A 104 -0.75 6.22 -1.66
C ALA A 104 -1.57 6.63 -2.90
N TYR A 105 -1.05 6.41 -4.10
CA TYR A 105 -1.80 6.67 -5.33
C TYR A 105 -3.04 5.77 -5.46
N ASN A 106 -2.90 4.48 -5.13
CA ASN A 106 -4.00 3.52 -5.22
C ASN A 106 -5.12 3.81 -4.21
N HIS A 107 -4.79 4.34 -3.02
CA HIS A 107 -5.75 4.84 -2.06
C HIS A 107 -6.65 5.91 -2.69
N HIS A 108 -6.06 6.90 -3.36
CA HIS A 108 -6.83 7.94 -4.04
C HIS A 108 -7.65 7.40 -5.21
N VAL A 109 -7.13 6.46 -5.99
CA VAL A 109 -7.92 5.74 -7.02
C VAL A 109 -9.17 5.09 -6.41
N ASN A 110 -9.00 4.41 -5.27
CA ASN A 110 -10.10 3.77 -4.55
C ASN A 110 -11.12 4.78 -4.00
N ALA A 111 -10.70 5.98 -3.58
CA ALA A 111 -11.58 7.05 -3.13
C ALA A 111 -12.56 7.51 -4.22
N TYR A 112 -12.16 7.47 -5.49
CA TYR A 112 -13.05 7.71 -6.64
C TYR A 112 -13.96 6.53 -6.99
N GLY A 113 -13.99 5.47 -6.19
CA GLY A 113 -14.73 4.26 -6.50
C GLY A 113 -14.16 3.47 -7.69
N LYS A 114 -12.95 3.79 -8.10
CA LYS A 114 -12.21 3.07 -9.15
C LYS A 114 -11.35 1.96 -8.53
N SER A 115 -10.77 1.12 -9.36
CA SER A 115 -9.83 0.08 -8.93
C SER A 115 -8.76 -0.14 -10.01
N ALA A 116 -7.60 -0.58 -9.56
CA ALA A 116 -6.49 -0.97 -10.42
C ALA A 116 -6.06 -2.42 -10.12
N PRO A 117 -6.83 -3.44 -10.55
CA PRO A 117 -6.64 -4.83 -10.12
C PRO A 117 -5.24 -5.39 -10.42
N GLY A 118 -4.61 -4.96 -11.51
CA GLY A 118 -3.23 -5.33 -11.84
C GLY A 118 -2.23 -4.78 -10.83
N VAL A 119 -2.43 -3.54 -10.36
CA VAL A 119 -1.64 -2.90 -9.32
C VAL A 119 -1.81 -3.61 -7.98
N ASP A 120 -3.05 -3.91 -7.58
CA ASP A 120 -3.35 -4.60 -6.31
C ASP A 120 -2.67 -5.98 -6.27
N ALA A 121 -2.78 -6.75 -7.35
CA ALA A 121 -2.16 -8.07 -7.43
C ALA A 121 -0.64 -7.99 -7.36
N PHE A 122 -0.04 -7.05 -8.09
CA PHE A 122 1.41 -6.83 -8.08
C PHE A 122 1.91 -6.39 -6.70
N LEU A 123 1.26 -5.39 -6.09
CA LEU A 123 1.61 -4.83 -4.79
C LEU A 123 1.71 -5.94 -3.73
N GLN A 124 0.71 -6.82 -3.67
CA GLN A 124 0.70 -7.94 -2.74
C GLN A 124 1.75 -9.00 -3.06
N ALA A 125 1.97 -9.29 -4.34
CA ALA A 125 2.98 -10.27 -4.76
C ALA A 125 4.40 -9.76 -4.47
N ALA A 126 4.68 -8.50 -4.79
CA ALA A 126 5.97 -7.87 -4.54
C ALA A 126 6.26 -7.75 -3.03
N LEU A 127 5.27 -7.34 -2.23
CA LEU A 127 5.41 -7.32 -0.77
C LEU A 127 5.72 -8.71 -0.19
N ALA A 128 5.10 -9.77 -0.71
CA ALA A 128 5.42 -11.14 -0.28
C ALA A 128 6.85 -11.55 -0.68
N LYS A 129 7.33 -11.13 -1.84
CA LYS A 129 8.69 -11.41 -2.31
C LYS A 129 9.77 -10.72 -1.47
N THR A 130 9.49 -9.58 -0.83
CA THR A 130 10.46 -8.95 0.08
C THR A 130 10.78 -9.79 1.32
N LEU A 131 9.97 -10.81 1.61
CA LEU A 131 10.17 -11.78 2.71
C LEU A 131 10.81 -13.10 2.24
N ASP A 132 11.17 -13.23 0.97
CA ASP A 132 11.76 -14.45 0.43
C ASP A 132 13.29 -14.37 0.51
N ASP A 133 13.86 -15.14 1.43
CA ASP A 133 15.30 -15.19 1.66
C ASP A 133 16.08 -15.91 0.56
N SER A 134 15.40 -16.56 -0.39
CA SER A 134 16.04 -17.21 -1.53
C SER A 134 16.34 -16.26 -2.69
N LEU A 135 15.75 -15.05 -2.71
CA LEU A 135 15.95 -14.09 -3.79
C LEU A 135 17.34 -13.44 -3.73
N THR A 136 17.99 -13.44 -4.88
CA THR A 136 19.28 -12.78 -5.10
C THR A 136 19.14 -11.27 -5.26
N ALA A 137 20.27 -10.53 -5.14
CA ALA A 137 20.29 -9.09 -5.40
C ALA A 137 19.87 -8.75 -6.84
N GLU A 138 20.21 -9.59 -7.82
CA GLU A 138 19.79 -9.41 -9.21
C GLU A 138 18.26 -9.53 -9.37
N GLU A 139 17.65 -10.54 -8.75
CA GLU A 139 16.20 -10.74 -8.77
C GLU A 139 15.45 -9.62 -8.03
N LEU A 140 15.99 -9.14 -6.91
CA LEU A 140 15.43 -7.98 -6.20
C LEU A 140 15.58 -6.68 -7.00
N THR A 141 16.69 -6.51 -7.73
CA THR A 141 16.86 -5.36 -8.64
C THR A 141 15.82 -5.40 -9.76
N ALA A 142 15.59 -6.56 -10.36
CA ALA A 142 14.54 -6.73 -11.35
C ALA A 142 13.16 -6.42 -10.77
N LEU A 143 12.87 -6.85 -9.54
CA LEU A 143 11.62 -6.55 -8.84
C LEU A 143 11.47 -5.05 -8.53
N ALA A 144 12.56 -4.34 -8.19
CA ALA A 144 12.54 -2.91 -7.99
C ALA A 144 12.18 -2.15 -9.29
N LEU A 145 12.75 -2.56 -10.43
CA LEU A 145 12.39 -2.00 -11.73
C LEU A 145 10.94 -2.29 -12.11
N GLU A 146 10.45 -3.51 -11.83
CA GLU A 146 9.06 -3.87 -12.05
C GLU A 146 8.12 -3.05 -11.16
N THR A 147 8.51 -2.77 -9.91
CA THR A 147 7.78 -1.87 -9.00
C THR A 147 7.64 -0.47 -9.61
N GLY A 148 8.71 0.06 -10.22
CA GLY A 148 8.66 1.33 -10.94
C GLY A 148 7.67 1.32 -12.11
N LYS A 149 7.60 0.22 -12.85
CA LYS A 149 6.64 0.07 -13.96
C LYS A 149 5.18 0.11 -13.48
N TYR A 150 4.84 -0.66 -12.45
CA TYR A 150 3.50 -0.61 -11.85
C TYR A 150 3.20 0.72 -11.15
N GLY A 151 4.24 1.43 -10.70
CA GLY A 151 4.13 2.81 -10.25
C GLY A 151 3.58 3.74 -11.33
N VAL A 152 4.02 3.60 -12.58
CA VAL A 152 3.46 4.33 -13.73
C VAL A 152 2.01 3.95 -13.96
N ASP A 153 1.67 2.66 -13.88
CA ASP A 153 0.30 2.19 -14.10
C ASP A 153 -0.68 2.77 -13.06
N VAL A 154 -0.29 2.84 -11.78
CA VAL A 154 -1.15 3.41 -10.75
C VAL A 154 -1.28 4.93 -10.88
N MET A 155 -0.21 5.64 -11.30
CA MET A 155 -0.31 7.07 -11.58
C MET A 155 -1.25 7.35 -12.75
N ALA A 156 -1.19 6.54 -13.81
CA ALA A 156 -2.11 6.65 -14.93
C ALA A 156 -3.57 6.40 -14.52
N ALA A 157 -3.80 5.42 -13.66
CA ALA A 157 -5.13 5.13 -13.11
C ALA A 157 -5.67 6.30 -12.27
N LEU A 158 -4.81 6.97 -11.50
CA LEU A 158 -5.21 8.15 -10.73
C LEU A 158 -5.47 9.35 -11.64
N ASP A 159 -4.64 9.57 -12.65
CA ASP A 159 -4.88 10.63 -13.64
C ASP A 159 -6.22 10.43 -14.35
N GLU A 160 -6.53 9.21 -14.79
CA GLU A 160 -7.83 8.87 -15.37
C GLU A 160 -8.98 9.10 -14.39
N ALA A 161 -8.82 8.74 -13.11
CA ALA A 161 -9.83 8.96 -12.10
C ALA A 161 -10.14 10.45 -11.91
N ASN A 162 -9.09 11.28 -11.77
CA ASN A 162 -9.20 12.73 -11.64
C ASN A 162 -9.78 13.39 -12.90
N THR A 163 -9.24 13.08 -14.06
CA THR A 163 -9.67 13.73 -15.30
C THR A 163 -11.07 13.32 -15.73
N SER A 164 -11.52 12.11 -15.40
CA SER A 164 -12.92 11.71 -15.63
C SER A 164 -13.90 12.43 -14.66
N ALA A 165 -13.46 12.80 -13.47
CA ALA A 165 -14.30 13.50 -12.48
C ALA A 165 -14.32 15.02 -12.71
N TYR A 166 -13.17 15.64 -12.99
CA TYR A 166 -12.98 17.09 -12.99
C TYR A 166 -12.57 17.67 -14.37
N GLY A 167 -12.36 16.85 -15.36
CA GLY A 167 -11.86 17.28 -16.67
C GLY A 167 -10.35 17.43 -16.72
N HIS A 168 -9.85 17.72 -17.93
CA HIS A 168 -8.43 17.92 -18.14
C HIS A 168 -7.99 19.31 -17.65
N PRO A 169 -6.74 19.44 -17.12
CA PRO A 169 -6.19 20.74 -16.75
C PRO A 169 -6.14 21.71 -17.92
N GLU A 170 -6.58 22.94 -17.70
CA GLU A 170 -6.56 24.03 -18.67
C GLU A 170 -5.78 25.23 -18.15
N VAL A 171 -5.17 25.99 -19.08
CA VAL A 171 -4.51 27.26 -18.72
C VAL A 171 -5.59 28.25 -18.25
N THR A 172 -5.61 28.54 -16.96
CA THR A 172 -6.65 29.34 -16.33
C THR A 172 -6.04 30.54 -15.60
N ARG A 173 -6.70 31.72 -15.70
CA ARG A 173 -6.33 32.90 -14.92
C ARG A 173 -6.77 32.68 -13.48
N VAL A 174 -5.81 32.68 -12.56
CA VAL A 174 -6.05 32.56 -11.11
C VAL A 174 -5.91 33.92 -10.46
N ASN A 175 -6.90 34.33 -9.66
CA ASN A 175 -6.79 35.50 -8.84
C ASN A 175 -5.93 35.19 -7.59
N LEU A 176 -4.77 35.86 -7.49
CA LEU A 176 -3.83 35.66 -6.38
C LEU A 176 -4.12 36.53 -5.17
N GLY A 177 -5.06 37.47 -5.29
CA GLY A 177 -5.46 38.36 -4.20
C GLY A 177 -6.55 37.79 -3.31
N VAL A 178 -6.63 38.29 -2.08
CA VAL A 178 -7.73 38.04 -1.16
C VAL A 178 -8.71 39.25 -1.18
N ARG A 179 -9.96 39.00 -0.84
CA ARG A 179 -10.99 40.03 -0.72
C ARG A 179 -11.06 40.53 0.74
N ASP A 180 -11.61 41.73 0.96
CA ASP A 180 -11.84 42.31 2.30
C ASP A 180 -13.06 41.68 3.01
N ASN A 181 -13.19 40.36 2.96
CA ASN A 181 -14.27 39.60 3.58
C ASN A 181 -13.68 38.55 4.52
N PRO A 182 -14.48 38.01 5.47
CA PRO A 182 -14.09 36.79 6.17
C PRO A 182 -13.76 35.68 5.16
N ALA A 183 -12.70 34.95 5.43
CA ALA A 183 -12.22 33.88 4.53
C ALA A 183 -11.95 32.59 5.33
N ILE A 184 -12.08 31.48 4.66
CA ILE A 184 -11.67 30.17 5.17
C ILE A 184 -10.45 29.79 4.36
N LEU A 185 -9.33 29.55 5.06
CA LEU A 185 -8.14 29.00 4.43
C LEU A 185 -8.27 27.46 4.40
N VAL A 186 -8.30 26.93 3.20
CA VAL A 186 -8.27 25.48 2.98
C VAL A 186 -6.89 25.10 2.46
N SER A 187 -6.17 24.27 3.20
CA SER A 187 -4.90 23.68 2.79
C SER A 187 -5.14 22.21 2.43
N GLY A 188 -5.90 21.96 1.41
CA GLY A 188 -6.06 20.64 0.81
C GLY A 188 -5.21 20.56 -0.45
N HIS A 189 -4.93 19.36 -0.90
CA HIS A 189 -4.17 19.10 -2.11
C HIS A 189 -4.88 18.12 -3.05
N ASP A 190 -6.03 17.62 -2.66
CA ASP A 190 -6.86 16.73 -3.47
C ASP A 190 -8.22 17.36 -3.73
N LEU A 191 -8.68 17.35 -4.99
CA LEU A 191 -9.95 17.94 -5.36
C LEU A 191 -11.14 17.23 -4.71
N HIS A 192 -11.04 15.93 -4.54
CA HIS A 192 -12.07 15.13 -3.90
C HIS A 192 -12.24 15.47 -2.42
N ASP A 193 -11.14 15.74 -1.71
CA ASP A 193 -11.18 16.18 -0.30
C ASP A 193 -11.87 17.52 -0.11
N LEU A 194 -11.85 18.38 -1.15
CA LEU A 194 -12.53 19.70 -1.10
C LEU A 194 -14.06 19.60 -1.27
N GLU A 195 -14.56 18.49 -1.78
CA GLU A 195 -16.00 18.25 -1.98
C GLU A 195 -16.68 17.63 -0.76
N GLN A 196 -15.92 17.07 0.18
CA GLN A 196 -16.38 16.46 1.42
C GLN A 196 -16.40 17.45 2.59
#